data_aacdc7a8fcfbfc880bd6a5a75c58e99d
#
_entry.id   aacdc7a8fcfbfc880bd6a5a75c58e99d
#
_cell.length_a   1.000
_cell.length_b   1.000
_cell.length_c   1.000
_cell.angle_alpha   90.00
_cell.angle_beta   90.00
_cell.angle_gamma   90.00
#
_symmetry.space_group_name_H-M   'P 1'
#
loop_
_entity.id
_entity.type
_entity.pdbx_description
1 polymer ?
#
loop_
_entity_poly.entity_id
_entity_poly.type
_entity_poly.pdbx_seq_one_letter_code
_entity_poly.pdbx_strand_id
1 'polypeptide(L)'
;MCAKRGPRTWERVNANCRHKWNREIPTITGSRPDIDGRSHVHTATRPAPSRRPARDNGAVPEAMKTTDPHPLTGAAFGSPVPPGSGWPGDPADATTPVAHSAGGAARLARSAADIPALDARVSVCRACPRLVAWREQVATTGRRASFAHEPYWGRPVPSIGPADARIYVVGLAPAANGANRTGRMFTGDRSGDWLWAAFHRAGMAARATSRYAGDGQAPVGLRMGAAVRCAPPANKPTTAEKAACLPWIARELALMPQVRVLVALGGIAWDTALRVVRQAGWGVPRPKPHFGHGAEAVLARPDGVEVTLLGSYHPSQQNTFTGRLTADMLDGVLARAAELAGR
;
A
#
# COMPACT_ATOMS: atom_id res chain seq x y z
N MET A 1 -28.40 42.57 27.83
CA MET A 1 -28.92 41.25 28.24
C MET A 1 -28.34 40.20 27.35
N CYS A 2 -27.38 39.45 27.82
CA CYS A 2 -26.54 38.53 27.05
C CYS A 2 -27.00 37.11 27.31
N ALA A 3 -27.46 36.39 26.29
CA ALA A 3 -27.81 34.99 26.40
C ALA A 3 -26.60 34.14 25.95
N LYS A 4 -25.96 33.44 26.88
CA LYS A 4 -24.94 32.42 26.69
C LYS A 4 -25.56 31.21 26.00
N ARG A 5 -25.02 30.78 24.84
CA ARG A 5 -25.30 29.47 24.24
C ARG A 5 -24.12 28.56 24.55
N GLY A 6 -24.34 27.50 25.32
CA GLY A 6 -23.40 26.47 25.65
C GLY A 6 -23.19 25.47 24.49
N PRO A 7 -22.17 24.57 24.57
CA PRO A 7 -21.79 23.67 23.50
C PRO A 7 -22.83 22.57 23.27
N ARG A 8 -23.17 22.31 22.01
CA ARG A 8 -24.08 21.22 21.62
C ARG A 8 -23.24 19.92 21.48
N THR A 9 -23.59 18.96 22.30
CA THR A 9 -23.03 17.61 22.29
C THR A 9 -23.46 16.82 21.05
N TRP A 10 -22.54 15.99 20.51
CA TRP A 10 -22.65 15.20 19.28
C TRP A 10 -23.60 13.99 19.33
N GLU A 11 -24.42 13.83 20.36
CA GLU A 11 -25.22 12.62 20.59
C GLU A 11 -26.56 12.51 19.84
N ARG A 12 -26.98 13.48 19.01
CA ARG A 12 -28.36 13.50 18.41
C ARG A 12 -28.45 13.28 16.90
N VAL A 13 -27.42 12.73 16.23
CA VAL A 13 -27.51 12.48 14.77
C VAL A 13 -27.66 10.97 14.41
N ASN A 14 -27.62 10.05 15.37
CA ASN A 14 -27.61 8.61 15.07
C ASN A 14 -28.94 7.86 15.28
N ALA A 15 -30.09 8.51 15.34
CA ALA A 15 -31.36 7.88 15.69
C ALA A 15 -32.36 7.62 14.52
N ASN A 16 -32.02 7.87 13.25
CA ASN A 16 -33.02 7.77 12.18
C ASN A 16 -32.59 7.07 10.88
N CYS A 17 -31.93 5.91 10.97
CA CYS A 17 -31.69 5.04 9.81
C CYS A 17 -31.75 3.54 10.14
N ARG A 18 -32.83 3.11 10.80
CA ARG A 18 -33.20 1.70 10.84
C ARG A 18 -34.63 1.55 10.38
N HIS A 19 -34.86 1.42 9.07
CA HIS A 19 -35.99 0.72 8.47
C HIS A 19 -35.87 0.72 6.94
N LYS A 20 -35.90 -0.50 6.40
CA LYS A 20 -36.09 -0.98 5.02
C LYS A 20 -34.85 -1.60 4.39
N TRP A 21 -34.77 -2.91 4.54
CA TRP A 21 -34.34 -3.87 3.49
C TRP A 21 -34.55 -5.28 4.04
N ASN A 22 -35.84 -5.73 4.06
CA ASN A 22 -36.20 -7.15 3.98
C ASN A 22 -36.92 -7.30 2.65
N ARG A 23 -36.30 -7.95 1.68
CA ARG A 23 -36.98 -8.61 0.57
C ARG A 23 -36.29 -9.93 0.29
N GLU A 24 -37.13 -10.94 0.24
CA GLU A 24 -36.94 -12.37 0.18
C GLU A 24 -36.09 -12.84 -1.01
N ILE A 25 -35.23 -13.84 -0.75
CA ILE A 25 -34.52 -14.61 -1.77
C ILE A 25 -35.36 -15.89 -2.01
N PRO A 26 -35.78 -16.24 -3.24
CA PRO A 26 -36.45 -17.50 -3.50
C PRO A 26 -35.46 -18.66 -3.53
N THR A 27 -35.81 -19.71 -2.80
CA THR A 27 -35.13 -21.00 -2.76
C THR A 27 -35.44 -21.77 -4.04
N ILE A 28 -34.44 -22.15 -4.81
CA ILE A 28 -34.58 -23.06 -5.93
C ILE A 28 -34.17 -24.46 -5.47
N THR A 29 -35.15 -25.33 -5.31
CA THR A 29 -34.97 -26.79 -5.16
C THR A 29 -34.90 -27.40 -6.56
N GLY A 30 -33.79 -28.01 -6.91
CA GLY A 30 -33.59 -28.78 -8.14
C GLY A 30 -32.96 -30.12 -7.81
N SER A 31 -33.75 -31.17 -8.06
CA SER A 31 -33.50 -32.59 -7.88
C SER A 31 -32.35 -33.14 -8.71
N ARG A 32 -31.56 -34.04 -8.12
CA ARG A 32 -30.56 -34.89 -8.78
C ARG A 32 -31.25 -35.98 -9.64
N PRO A 33 -30.69 -36.38 -10.78
CA PRO A 33 -30.92 -37.70 -11.33
C PRO A 33 -29.77 -38.66 -11.00
N ASP A 34 -30.12 -39.83 -10.51
CA ASP A 34 -29.31 -41.04 -10.44
C ASP A 34 -29.03 -41.58 -11.85
N ILE A 35 -27.82 -42.04 -12.11
CA ILE A 35 -27.53 -42.96 -13.21
C ILE A 35 -26.56 -44.04 -12.70
N ASP A 36 -27.12 -45.24 -12.53
CA ASP A 36 -26.43 -46.52 -12.45
C ASP A 36 -25.88 -46.93 -13.82
N GLY A 37 -24.75 -47.64 -13.83
CA GLY A 37 -24.58 -48.57 -14.94
C GLY A 37 -23.15 -48.82 -15.47
N ARG A 38 -22.51 -49.83 -14.86
CA ARG A 38 -21.74 -50.96 -15.50
C ARG A 38 -20.39 -50.66 -16.17
N SER A 39 -19.43 -51.32 -15.58
CA SER A 39 -18.10 -51.75 -16.00
C SER A 39 -17.98 -52.27 -17.43
N HIS A 40 -16.97 -51.81 -18.17
CA HIS A 40 -16.27 -52.64 -19.17
C HIS A 40 -14.75 -52.41 -19.04
N VAL A 41 -14.07 -53.49 -18.67
CA VAL A 41 -12.61 -53.63 -18.66
C VAL A 41 -12.14 -53.78 -20.11
N HIS A 42 -11.37 -52.81 -20.61
CA HIS A 42 -10.54 -52.98 -21.79
C HIS A 42 -9.04 -52.88 -21.39
N THR A 43 -8.41 -54.02 -21.48
CA THR A 43 -6.95 -54.17 -21.43
C THR A 43 -6.33 -53.50 -22.66
N ALA A 44 -5.64 -52.38 -22.46
CA ALA A 44 -4.82 -51.73 -23.47
C ALA A 44 -3.35 -51.93 -23.15
N THR A 45 -2.65 -52.55 -24.06
CA THR A 45 -1.20 -52.78 -24.14
C THR A 45 -0.40 -51.47 -24.10
N ARG A 46 0.62 -51.42 -23.22
CA ARG A 46 1.56 -50.32 -23.09
C ARG A 46 2.44 -50.18 -24.35
N PRO A 47 2.54 -49.00 -24.98
CA PRO A 47 3.61 -48.73 -25.94
C PRO A 47 4.93 -48.41 -25.24
N ALA A 48 6.04 -48.78 -25.87
CA ALA A 48 7.40 -48.55 -25.41
C ALA A 48 7.78 -47.08 -25.29
N PRO A 49 8.75 -46.70 -24.41
CA PRO A 49 9.11 -45.30 -24.20
C PRO A 49 9.86 -44.75 -25.42
N SER A 50 9.26 -43.75 -26.07
CA SER A 50 9.93 -42.96 -27.10
C SER A 50 11.02 -42.07 -26.46
N ARG A 51 12.21 -42.11 -27.06
CA ARG A 51 13.35 -41.24 -26.70
C ARG A 51 12.93 -39.77 -26.80
N ARG A 52 12.99 -39.02 -25.67
CA ARG A 52 12.87 -37.57 -25.66
C ARG A 52 14.01 -36.98 -26.51
N PRO A 53 13.70 -36.04 -27.42
CA PRO A 53 14.76 -35.22 -28.02
C PRO A 53 15.45 -34.36 -26.95
N ALA A 54 16.77 -34.17 -27.10
CA ALA A 54 17.56 -33.29 -26.25
C ALA A 54 16.94 -31.90 -26.19
N ARG A 55 16.79 -31.36 -24.98
CA ARG A 55 16.38 -29.96 -24.79
C ARG A 55 17.49 -29.08 -25.38
N ASP A 56 17.16 -28.47 -26.47
CA ASP A 56 17.93 -27.37 -27.01
C ASP A 56 17.86 -26.22 -25.97
N ASN A 57 19.00 -25.91 -25.36
CA ASN A 57 19.18 -24.75 -24.52
C ASN A 57 19.26 -23.49 -25.40
N GLY A 58 18.18 -23.23 -26.15
CA GLY A 58 18.02 -21.99 -26.86
C GLY A 58 18.06 -20.86 -25.86
N ALA A 59 19.11 -20.05 -25.88
CA ALA A 59 19.19 -18.78 -25.19
C ALA A 59 17.94 -17.99 -25.59
N VAL A 60 17.10 -17.65 -24.59
CA VAL A 60 15.98 -16.76 -24.78
C VAL A 60 16.55 -15.48 -25.40
N PRO A 61 16.10 -15.03 -26.58
CA PRO A 61 16.57 -13.80 -27.17
C PRO A 61 16.42 -12.70 -26.11
N GLU A 62 17.48 -11.97 -25.84
CA GLU A 62 17.46 -10.77 -25.01
C GLU A 62 16.54 -9.79 -25.72
N ALA A 63 15.23 -9.82 -25.35
CA ALA A 63 14.24 -8.91 -25.88
C ALA A 63 14.82 -7.51 -25.66
N MET A 64 15.08 -6.79 -26.72
CA MET A 64 15.54 -5.40 -26.68
C MET A 64 14.71 -4.68 -25.64
N LYS A 65 15.32 -4.36 -24.51
CA LYS A 65 14.67 -3.62 -23.42
C LYS A 65 14.35 -2.24 -23.98
N THR A 66 13.13 -2.07 -24.49
CA THR A 66 12.64 -0.77 -24.92
C THR A 66 12.71 0.19 -23.74
N THR A 67 13.31 1.34 -23.96
CA THR A 67 13.32 2.45 -23.00
C THR A 67 12.27 3.46 -23.42
N ASP A 68 11.59 4.04 -22.43
CA ASP A 68 10.60 5.10 -22.64
C ASP A 68 11.05 6.39 -21.95
N PRO A 69 10.70 7.59 -22.46
CA PRO A 69 11.09 8.83 -21.84
C PRO A 69 10.27 9.10 -20.56
N HIS A 70 10.95 9.51 -19.51
CA HIS A 70 10.27 9.97 -18.28
C HIS A 70 9.53 11.29 -18.57
N PRO A 71 8.22 11.40 -18.23
CA PRO A 71 7.37 12.51 -18.65
C PRO A 71 7.84 13.92 -18.23
N LEU A 72 8.65 14.03 -17.17
CA LEU A 72 9.17 15.32 -16.69
C LEU A 72 10.61 15.59 -17.13
N THR A 73 11.48 14.58 -17.05
CA THR A 73 12.92 14.77 -17.28
C THR A 73 13.34 14.50 -18.71
N GLY A 74 12.50 13.80 -19.50
CA GLY A 74 12.85 13.31 -20.81
C GLY A 74 13.89 12.20 -20.85
N ALA A 75 14.50 11.86 -19.71
CA ALA A 75 15.47 10.77 -19.62
C ALA A 75 14.83 9.42 -19.93
N ALA A 76 15.51 8.57 -20.70
CA ALA A 76 15.01 7.27 -21.12
C ALA A 76 15.29 6.19 -20.04
N PHE A 77 14.26 5.44 -19.67
CA PHE A 77 14.36 4.35 -18.68
C PHE A 77 13.76 3.05 -19.21
N GLY A 78 14.39 1.94 -18.88
CA GLY A 78 13.76 0.61 -19.01
C GLY A 78 12.68 0.39 -17.96
N SER A 79 11.86 -0.65 -18.15
CA SER A 79 10.83 -1.04 -17.18
C SER A 79 10.91 -2.56 -16.89
N PRO A 80 10.99 -2.96 -15.61
CA PRO A 80 11.16 -2.13 -14.41
C PRO A 80 12.41 -1.27 -14.44
N VAL A 81 12.36 -0.09 -13.81
CA VAL A 81 13.51 0.82 -13.74
C VAL A 81 14.67 0.17 -12.98
N PRO A 82 15.89 0.06 -13.57
CA PRO A 82 17.03 -0.48 -12.85
C PRO A 82 17.45 0.42 -11.67
N PRO A 83 17.90 -0.17 -10.53
CA PRO A 83 18.43 0.62 -9.43
C PRO A 83 19.64 1.45 -9.85
N GLY A 84 19.73 2.70 -9.38
CA GLY A 84 20.85 3.59 -9.67
C GLY A 84 20.91 4.13 -11.11
N SER A 85 19.81 3.98 -11.89
CA SER A 85 19.75 4.49 -13.26
C SER A 85 19.41 5.99 -13.37
N GLY A 86 19.29 6.71 -12.24
CA GLY A 86 18.98 8.14 -12.22
C GLY A 86 17.50 8.47 -12.20
N TRP A 87 16.62 7.49 -11.89
CA TRP A 87 15.20 7.78 -11.66
C TRP A 87 15.02 8.78 -10.52
N PRO A 88 14.19 9.82 -10.68
CA PRO A 88 14.01 10.84 -9.65
C PRO A 88 13.60 10.25 -8.30
N GLY A 89 14.43 10.46 -7.28
CA GLY A 89 14.18 9.97 -5.93
C GLY A 89 14.42 8.46 -5.73
N ASP A 90 15.12 7.79 -6.65
CA ASP A 90 15.56 6.40 -6.42
C ASP A 90 16.55 6.34 -5.26
N PRO A 91 16.23 5.69 -4.13
CA PRO A 91 17.13 5.59 -2.99
C PRO A 91 18.19 4.48 -3.14
N ALA A 92 18.06 3.60 -4.16
CA ALA A 92 18.91 2.43 -4.34
C ALA A 92 19.90 2.62 -5.48
N ASP A 93 20.99 1.92 -5.37
CA ASP A 93 22.01 1.71 -6.43
C ASP A 93 22.16 0.21 -6.76
N ALA A 94 23.08 -0.11 -7.68
CA ALA A 94 23.37 -1.48 -8.12
C ALA A 94 23.94 -2.39 -7.01
N THR A 95 24.44 -1.81 -5.91
CA THR A 95 25.06 -2.53 -4.79
C THR A 95 24.10 -2.76 -3.63
N THR A 96 22.91 -2.17 -3.67
CA THR A 96 21.91 -2.25 -2.61
C THR A 96 21.47 -3.70 -2.35
N PRO A 97 21.55 -4.21 -1.11
CA PRO A 97 21.23 -5.60 -0.79
C PRO A 97 19.76 -5.95 -1.06
N VAL A 98 19.53 -7.05 -1.77
CA VAL A 98 18.20 -7.52 -2.19
C VAL A 98 17.69 -8.63 -1.27
N ALA A 99 16.46 -8.47 -0.75
CA ALA A 99 15.76 -9.53 -0.02
C ALA A 99 15.01 -10.44 -0.99
N HIS A 100 15.32 -11.76 -0.99
CA HIS A 100 14.65 -12.77 -1.82
C HIS A 100 13.66 -13.65 -1.06
N SER A 101 13.46 -13.42 0.24
CA SER A 101 12.53 -14.16 1.10
C SER A 101 12.03 -13.30 2.25
N ALA A 102 10.95 -13.72 2.92
CA ALA A 102 10.44 -13.04 4.11
C ALA A 102 11.50 -12.93 5.23
N GLY A 103 12.28 -14.01 5.44
CA GLY A 103 13.40 -13.98 6.38
C GLY A 103 14.53 -13.02 5.96
N GLY A 104 14.81 -12.93 4.66
CA GLY A 104 15.72 -11.95 4.08
C GLY A 104 15.24 -10.51 4.32
N ALA A 105 13.95 -10.23 4.07
CA ALA A 105 13.35 -8.93 4.32
C ALA A 105 13.44 -8.54 5.80
N ALA A 106 13.13 -9.46 6.72
CA ALA A 106 13.24 -9.22 8.16
C ALA A 106 14.68 -8.94 8.60
N ARG A 107 15.68 -9.67 8.05
CA ARG A 107 17.09 -9.45 8.36
C ARG A 107 17.56 -8.07 7.86
N LEU A 108 17.27 -7.75 6.58
CA LEU A 108 17.69 -6.49 5.99
C LEU A 108 16.97 -5.29 6.61
N ALA A 109 15.71 -5.44 7.03
CA ALA A 109 15.02 -4.40 7.78
C ALA A 109 15.73 -4.14 9.12
N ARG A 110 15.97 -5.17 9.94
CA ARG A 110 16.61 -5.00 11.25
C ARG A 110 17.99 -4.35 11.17
N SER A 111 18.78 -4.66 10.16
CA SER A 111 20.13 -4.14 9.98
C SER A 111 20.21 -2.80 9.25
N ALA A 112 19.09 -2.19 8.86
CA ALA A 112 19.09 -0.84 8.31
C ALA A 112 19.45 0.17 9.42
N ALA A 113 20.50 0.95 9.22
CA ALA A 113 20.97 1.90 10.22
C ALA A 113 20.04 3.10 10.36
N ASP A 114 19.50 3.57 9.24
CA ASP A 114 18.70 4.79 9.11
C ASP A 114 17.59 4.63 8.05
N ILE A 115 16.80 5.67 7.89
CA ILE A 115 15.69 5.72 6.92
C ILE A 115 16.19 5.63 5.46
N PRO A 116 17.24 6.33 5.02
CA PRO A 116 17.78 6.18 3.67
C PRO A 116 18.19 4.75 3.34
N ALA A 117 18.93 4.08 4.23
CA ALA A 117 19.32 2.68 4.06
C ALA A 117 18.10 1.75 4.03
N LEU A 118 17.07 2.01 4.84
CA LEU A 118 15.83 1.24 4.83
C LEU A 118 15.08 1.41 3.52
N ASP A 119 14.89 2.64 3.05
CA ASP A 119 14.19 2.96 1.79
C ASP A 119 14.89 2.33 0.57
N ALA A 120 16.22 2.38 0.53
CA ALA A 120 17.00 1.72 -0.51
C ALA A 120 16.71 0.21 -0.56
N ARG A 121 16.80 -0.49 0.58
CA ARG A 121 16.56 -1.93 0.67
C ARG A 121 15.11 -2.31 0.39
N VAL A 122 14.14 -1.49 0.81
CA VAL A 122 12.72 -1.65 0.45
C VAL A 122 12.56 -1.62 -1.06
N SER A 123 13.16 -0.63 -1.73
CA SER A 123 12.94 -0.36 -3.15
C SER A 123 13.44 -1.46 -4.09
N VAL A 124 14.32 -2.36 -3.62
CA VAL A 124 14.85 -3.50 -4.39
C VAL A 124 14.36 -4.86 -3.88
N CYS A 125 13.45 -4.92 -2.90
CA CYS A 125 12.97 -6.17 -2.31
C CYS A 125 12.25 -7.07 -3.32
N ARG A 126 12.55 -8.37 -3.30
CA ARG A 126 11.97 -9.43 -4.14
C ARG A 126 11.42 -10.60 -3.32
N ALA A 127 11.06 -10.38 -2.05
CA ALA A 127 10.69 -11.43 -1.11
C ALA A 127 9.36 -12.14 -1.41
N CYS A 128 8.48 -11.58 -2.24
CA CYS A 128 7.15 -12.10 -2.55
C CYS A 128 7.03 -12.43 -4.04
N PRO A 129 7.25 -13.69 -4.48
CA PRO A 129 7.31 -14.04 -5.90
C PRO A 129 6.06 -13.61 -6.70
N ARG A 130 4.84 -13.80 -6.16
CA ARG A 130 3.59 -13.39 -6.82
C ARG A 130 3.53 -11.87 -7.05
N LEU A 131 3.95 -11.08 -6.06
CA LEU A 131 3.97 -9.61 -6.20
C LEU A 131 5.06 -9.14 -7.16
N VAL A 132 6.22 -9.80 -7.14
CA VAL A 132 7.31 -9.53 -8.09
C VAL A 132 6.82 -9.78 -9.52
N ALA A 133 6.28 -10.96 -9.79
CA ALA A 133 5.77 -11.31 -11.12
C ALA A 133 4.70 -10.30 -11.59
N TRP A 134 3.73 -9.98 -10.73
CA TRP A 134 2.64 -9.07 -11.09
C TRP A 134 3.10 -7.64 -11.37
N ARG A 135 3.89 -7.03 -10.46
CA ARG A 135 4.32 -5.64 -10.62
C ARG A 135 5.20 -5.45 -11.86
N GLU A 136 6.07 -6.45 -12.16
CA GLU A 136 6.96 -6.44 -13.32
C GLU A 136 6.19 -6.72 -14.61
N GLN A 137 5.21 -7.62 -14.59
CA GLN A 137 4.31 -7.83 -15.72
C GLN A 137 3.54 -6.54 -16.05
N VAL A 138 2.98 -5.85 -15.05
CA VAL A 138 2.32 -4.55 -15.27
C VAL A 138 3.28 -3.52 -15.85
N ALA A 139 4.54 -3.51 -15.40
CA ALA A 139 5.55 -2.57 -15.88
C ALA A 139 5.97 -2.81 -17.34
N THR A 140 5.82 -4.02 -17.86
CA THR A 140 6.27 -4.42 -19.21
C THR A 140 5.09 -4.58 -20.17
N THR A 141 4.26 -5.60 -19.98
CA THR A 141 3.20 -6.02 -20.92
C THR A 141 1.80 -5.64 -20.47
N GLY A 142 1.61 -5.28 -19.19
CA GLY A 142 0.31 -4.97 -18.59
C GLY A 142 0.05 -3.48 -18.36
N ARG A 143 0.76 -2.60 -19.06
CA ARG A 143 0.58 -1.14 -18.95
C ARG A 143 -0.82 -0.73 -19.41
N ARG A 144 -1.38 0.26 -18.72
CA ARG A 144 -2.62 0.87 -19.19
C ARG A 144 -2.35 1.64 -20.49
N ALA A 145 -3.27 1.59 -21.46
CA ALA A 145 -3.11 2.23 -22.76
C ALA A 145 -2.71 3.72 -22.67
N SER A 146 -3.28 4.47 -21.71
CA SER A 146 -2.94 5.88 -21.48
C SER A 146 -1.51 6.12 -20.97
N PHE A 147 -0.78 5.07 -20.59
CA PHE A 147 0.60 5.11 -20.07
C PHE A 147 1.52 4.14 -20.83
N ALA A 148 1.13 3.70 -22.05
CA ALA A 148 1.86 2.71 -22.81
C ALA A 148 3.30 3.16 -23.17
N HIS A 149 3.50 4.46 -23.31
CA HIS A 149 4.77 5.11 -23.69
C HIS A 149 5.47 5.79 -22.50
N GLU A 150 5.11 5.42 -21.26
CA GLU A 150 5.78 5.90 -20.07
C GLU A 150 6.60 4.77 -19.44
N PRO A 151 7.79 5.03 -18.89
CA PRO A 151 8.51 4.03 -18.12
C PRO A 151 7.81 3.77 -16.80
N TYR A 152 7.86 2.51 -16.37
CA TYR A 152 7.29 2.09 -15.10
C TYR A 152 8.41 1.74 -14.12
N TRP A 153 8.31 2.32 -12.91
CA TRP A 153 9.18 1.95 -11.80
C TRP A 153 9.24 0.43 -11.59
N GLY A 154 8.08 -0.25 -11.50
CA GLY A 154 7.95 -1.71 -11.45
C GLY A 154 8.66 -2.40 -10.27
N ARG A 155 9.13 -1.64 -9.31
CA ARG A 155 9.82 -2.10 -8.09
C ARG A 155 8.97 -1.83 -6.85
N PRO A 156 9.33 -2.32 -5.64
CA PRO A 156 8.66 -1.89 -4.41
C PRO A 156 8.78 -0.38 -4.23
N VAL A 157 7.75 0.24 -3.69
CA VAL A 157 7.72 1.68 -3.47
C VAL A 157 8.12 1.96 -2.02
N PRO A 158 9.22 2.69 -1.78
CA PRO A 158 9.62 3.10 -0.44
C PRO A 158 8.64 4.12 0.14
N SER A 159 8.74 4.40 1.42
CA SER A 159 8.00 5.52 2.02
C SER A 159 8.56 6.85 1.53
N ILE A 160 7.77 7.91 1.67
CA ILE A 160 8.18 9.27 1.33
C ILE A 160 7.93 10.21 2.52
N GLY A 161 8.83 11.12 2.76
CA GLY A 161 8.77 12.12 3.81
C GLY A 161 9.96 12.08 4.76
N PRO A 162 10.16 13.12 5.57
CA PRO A 162 11.30 13.24 6.46
C PRO A 162 11.29 12.19 7.58
N ALA A 163 12.48 11.83 8.06
CA ALA A 163 12.67 10.82 9.11
C ALA A 163 12.22 11.33 10.50
N ASP A 164 12.24 12.64 10.72
CA ASP A 164 11.82 13.32 11.95
C ASP A 164 10.32 13.68 11.96
N ALA A 165 9.56 13.19 11.00
CA ALA A 165 8.12 13.44 10.92
C ALA A 165 7.39 12.97 12.19
N ARG A 166 6.47 13.80 12.67
CA ARG A 166 5.62 13.49 13.83
C ARG A 166 4.34 12.73 13.46
N ILE A 167 3.96 12.72 12.18
CA ILE A 167 2.81 12.01 11.64
C ILE A 167 3.31 10.93 10.67
N TYR A 168 2.85 9.68 10.85
CA TYR A 168 3.11 8.60 9.91
C TYR A 168 1.81 8.08 9.32
N VAL A 169 1.67 8.18 8.00
CA VAL A 169 0.48 7.77 7.26
C VAL A 169 0.68 6.38 6.67
N VAL A 170 -0.25 5.46 6.96
CA VAL A 170 -0.22 4.07 6.49
C VAL A 170 -1.33 3.84 5.46
N GLY A 171 -0.95 3.49 4.23
CA GLY A 171 -1.86 3.00 3.19
C GLY A 171 -1.88 1.48 3.10
N LEU A 172 -2.62 0.95 2.12
CA LEU A 172 -2.69 -0.48 1.86
C LEU A 172 -1.49 -0.98 1.05
N ALA A 173 -1.35 -0.49 -0.18
CA ALA A 173 -0.35 -0.91 -1.15
C ALA A 173 -0.30 0.07 -2.34
N PRO A 174 0.80 0.09 -3.13
CA PRO A 174 0.90 0.82 -4.38
C PRO A 174 -0.18 0.38 -5.37
N ALA A 175 -0.80 1.33 -6.08
CA ALA A 175 -1.66 1.03 -7.21
C ALA A 175 -0.81 0.65 -8.45
N ALA A 176 -1.31 -0.31 -9.24
CA ALA A 176 -0.59 -0.86 -10.39
C ALA A 176 -0.18 0.20 -11.43
N ASN A 177 -1.06 1.17 -11.73
CA ASN A 177 -0.81 2.28 -12.67
C ASN A 177 -0.58 3.64 -11.97
N GLY A 178 -0.51 3.65 -10.64
CA GLY A 178 -0.14 4.79 -9.81
C GLY A 178 1.30 4.66 -9.32
N ALA A 179 1.49 4.37 -8.04
CA ALA A 179 2.81 4.30 -7.42
C ALA A 179 3.72 3.20 -8.01
N ASN A 180 3.18 2.10 -8.52
CA ASN A 180 4.00 1.10 -9.24
C ASN A 180 4.54 1.64 -10.59
N ARG A 181 3.88 2.64 -11.19
CA ARG A 181 4.39 3.34 -12.37
C ARG A 181 5.38 4.43 -11.98
N THR A 182 5.05 5.24 -10.99
CA THR A 182 5.80 6.47 -10.67
C THR A 182 6.93 6.29 -9.68
N GLY A 183 6.98 5.17 -8.92
CA GLY A 183 7.97 4.95 -7.87
C GLY A 183 7.73 5.73 -6.57
N ARG A 184 6.64 6.52 -6.48
CA ARG A 184 6.33 7.35 -5.31
C ARG A 184 4.94 7.05 -4.77
N MET A 185 4.80 6.92 -3.44
CA MET A 185 3.53 6.63 -2.77
C MET A 185 2.46 7.66 -3.12
N PHE A 186 1.22 7.20 -3.34
CA PHE A 186 0.05 8.03 -3.68
C PHE A 186 0.29 9.01 -4.83
N THR A 187 1.02 8.59 -5.87
CA THR A 187 1.39 9.44 -7.00
C THR A 187 0.89 8.85 -8.31
N GLY A 188 0.24 9.70 -9.11
CA GLY A 188 -0.20 9.36 -10.46
C GLY A 188 -1.48 8.54 -10.53
N ASP A 189 -2.32 8.56 -9.49
CA ASP A 189 -3.67 7.99 -9.47
C ASP A 189 -4.64 8.87 -8.66
N ARG A 190 -5.95 8.58 -8.80
CA ARG A 190 -6.99 9.39 -8.14
C ARG A 190 -6.95 9.39 -6.62
N SER A 191 -6.51 8.32 -6.00
CA SER A 191 -6.35 8.30 -4.53
C SER A 191 -5.26 9.28 -4.10
N GLY A 192 -4.19 9.36 -4.90
CA GLY A 192 -3.13 10.34 -4.73
C GLY A 192 -3.62 11.78 -4.94
N ASP A 193 -4.39 12.04 -5.99
CA ASP A 193 -4.96 13.37 -6.26
C ASP A 193 -5.75 13.89 -5.04
N TRP A 194 -6.61 13.04 -4.47
CA TRP A 194 -7.40 13.38 -3.27
C TRP A 194 -6.52 13.63 -2.04
N LEU A 195 -5.58 12.74 -1.80
CA LEU A 195 -4.77 12.78 -0.59
C LEU A 195 -3.80 13.98 -0.60
N TRP A 196 -3.13 14.21 -1.72
CA TRP A 196 -2.20 15.32 -1.83
C TRP A 196 -2.90 16.69 -1.81
N ALA A 197 -4.08 16.80 -2.41
CA ALA A 197 -4.88 18.02 -2.32
C ALA A 197 -5.28 18.31 -0.85
N ALA A 198 -5.68 17.29 -0.08
CA ALA A 198 -5.99 17.42 1.33
C ALA A 198 -4.74 17.78 2.17
N PHE A 199 -3.62 17.12 1.95
CA PHE A 199 -2.35 17.46 2.62
C PHE A 199 -1.93 18.90 2.34
N HIS A 200 -2.08 19.37 1.10
CA HIS A 200 -1.74 20.74 0.74
C HIS A 200 -2.65 21.76 1.46
N ARG A 201 -3.98 21.52 1.53
CA ARG A 201 -4.89 22.36 2.32
C ARG A 201 -4.52 22.40 3.80
N ALA A 202 -4.04 21.28 4.34
CA ALA A 202 -3.58 21.16 5.73
C ALA A 202 -2.16 21.71 5.96
N GLY A 203 -1.48 22.27 4.95
CA GLY A 203 -0.09 22.73 5.06
C GLY A 203 0.94 21.58 5.22
N MET A 204 0.55 20.35 4.84
CA MET A 204 1.36 19.13 4.99
C MET A 204 1.99 18.65 3.68
N ALA A 205 1.88 19.41 2.60
CA ALA A 205 2.47 19.10 1.31
C ALA A 205 2.89 20.37 0.56
N ALA A 206 3.97 20.29 -0.19
CA ALA A 206 4.50 21.40 -0.96
C ALA A 206 3.56 21.80 -2.13
N ARG A 207 2.80 20.85 -2.67
CA ARG A 207 1.92 21.05 -3.83
C ARG A 207 0.58 20.33 -3.63
N ALA A 208 -0.47 20.81 -4.29
CA ALA A 208 -1.79 20.17 -4.26
C ALA A 208 -1.87 18.90 -5.16
N THR A 209 -0.89 18.69 -6.04
CA THR A 209 -0.88 17.57 -6.99
C THR A 209 0.41 16.77 -6.91
N SER A 210 0.33 15.48 -7.27
CA SER A 210 1.47 14.58 -7.33
C SER A 210 1.29 13.63 -8.52
N ARG A 211 1.98 13.89 -9.62
CA ARG A 211 1.80 13.16 -10.88
C ARG A 211 2.94 12.22 -11.20
N TYR A 212 4.18 12.64 -10.96
CA TYR A 212 5.39 11.90 -11.29
C TYR A 212 6.45 12.08 -10.20
N ALA A 213 7.37 11.14 -10.06
CA ALA A 213 8.58 11.37 -9.30
C ALA A 213 9.35 12.56 -9.90
N GLY A 214 9.94 13.41 -9.07
CA GLY A 214 10.67 14.61 -9.52
C GLY A 214 9.82 15.86 -9.80
N ASP A 215 8.49 15.83 -9.62
CA ASP A 215 7.61 16.99 -9.86
C ASP A 215 7.65 18.08 -8.77
N GLY A 216 8.58 17.97 -7.83
CA GLY A 216 8.72 18.93 -6.73
C GLY A 216 7.72 18.74 -5.59
N GLN A 217 6.92 17.67 -5.60
CA GLN A 217 6.05 17.31 -4.49
C GLN A 217 6.87 16.76 -3.33
N ALA A 218 6.62 17.28 -2.14
CA ALA A 218 7.25 16.83 -0.89
C ALA A 218 6.23 16.87 0.26
N PRO A 219 6.17 15.84 1.11
CA PRO A 219 5.41 15.92 2.36
C PRO A 219 6.12 16.83 3.36
N VAL A 220 5.34 17.55 4.16
CA VAL A 220 5.82 18.47 5.19
C VAL A 220 5.36 18.00 6.57
N GLY A 221 6.32 17.58 7.42
CA GLY A 221 6.06 17.11 8.79
C GLY A 221 5.27 15.82 8.89
N LEU A 222 5.08 15.12 7.79
CA LEU A 222 4.55 13.77 7.73
C LEU A 222 5.43 12.86 6.88
N ARG A 223 5.41 11.57 7.19
CA ARG A 223 5.96 10.51 6.35
C ARG A 223 4.86 9.52 6.01
N MET A 224 4.86 8.95 4.80
CA MET A 224 3.84 8.01 4.39
C MET A 224 4.41 6.77 3.72
N GLY A 225 3.80 5.63 4.04
CA GLY A 225 4.13 4.34 3.48
C GLY A 225 2.88 3.47 3.30
N ALA A 226 3.07 2.18 3.08
CA ALA A 226 1.98 1.23 2.91
C ALA A 226 2.27 -0.09 3.61
N ALA A 227 1.21 -0.82 3.99
CA ALA A 227 1.27 -2.16 4.59
C ALA A 227 2.03 -3.16 3.71
N VAL A 228 1.91 -3.02 2.39
CA VAL A 228 2.66 -3.79 1.39
C VAL A 228 3.30 -2.82 0.40
N ARG A 229 4.58 -3.01 0.11
CA ARG A 229 5.38 -2.08 -0.71
C ARG A 229 5.31 -2.35 -2.21
N CYS A 230 4.66 -3.42 -2.62
CA CYS A 230 4.46 -3.81 -4.02
C CYS A 230 2.99 -3.72 -4.41
N ALA A 231 2.69 -3.36 -5.66
CA ALA A 231 1.34 -3.45 -6.20
C ALA A 231 0.87 -4.91 -6.19
N PRO A 232 -0.27 -5.25 -5.56
CA PRO A 232 -0.83 -6.59 -5.61
C PRO A 232 -1.87 -6.72 -6.72
N PRO A 233 -2.07 -7.92 -7.29
CA PRO A 233 -3.20 -8.19 -8.18
C PRO A 233 -4.53 -7.80 -7.53
N ALA A 234 -5.38 -7.10 -8.30
CA ALA A 234 -6.71 -6.62 -7.86
C ALA A 234 -6.69 -5.81 -6.54
N ASN A 235 -5.57 -5.16 -6.20
CA ASN A 235 -5.35 -4.45 -4.93
C ASN A 235 -5.56 -5.34 -3.67
N LYS A 236 -5.37 -6.67 -3.80
CA LYS A 236 -5.59 -7.65 -2.72
C LYS A 236 -4.30 -8.39 -2.37
N PRO A 237 -3.48 -7.87 -1.43
CA PRO A 237 -2.34 -8.60 -0.91
C PRO A 237 -2.81 -9.75 -0.03
N THR A 238 -2.12 -10.89 -0.10
CA THR A 238 -2.37 -12.05 0.77
C THR A 238 -1.91 -11.78 2.20
N THR A 239 -2.36 -12.62 3.15
CA THR A 239 -1.91 -12.56 4.54
C THR A 239 -0.41 -12.82 4.67
N ALA A 240 0.14 -13.75 3.88
CA ALA A 240 1.57 -14.04 3.84
C ALA A 240 2.40 -12.85 3.32
N GLU A 241 1.93 -12.17 2.27
CA GLU A 241 2.60 -10.98 1.72
C GLU A 241 2.59 -9.80 2.69
N LYS A 242 1.45 -9.58 3.39
CA LYS A 242 1.38 -8.59 4.47
C LYS A 242 2.36 -8.93 5.60
N ALA A 243 2.45 -10.20 5.99
CA ALA A 243 3.39 -10.63 7.02
C ALA A 243 4.86 -10.48 6.60
N ALA A 244 5.20 -10.84 5.35
CA ALA A 244 6.54 -10.70 4.80
C ALA A 244 6.99 -9.23 4.67
N CYS A 245 6.04 -8.29 4.46
CA CYS A 245 6.31 -6.87 4.32
C CYS A 245 6.35 -6.11 5.67
N LEU A 246 5.76 -6.68 6.72
CA LEU A 246 5.63 -6.06 8.04
C LEU A 246 6.96 -5.59 8.67
N PRO A 247 8.09 -6.33 8.55
CA PRO A 247 9.36 -5.91 9.13
C PRO A 247 9.86 -4.54 8.65
N TRP A 248 9.51 -4.14 7.41
CA TRP A 248 9.88 -2.84 6.87
C TRP A 248 9.22 -1.68 7.64
N ILE A 249 7.90 -1.76 7.89
CA ILE A 249 7.19 -0.73 8.67
C ILE A 249 7.65 -0.76 10.14
N ALA A 250 7.86 -1.95 10.71
CA ALA A 250 8.31 -2.07 12.09
C ALA A 250 9.66 -1.37 12.28
N ARG A 251 10.63 -1.58 11.36
CA ARG A 251 11.91 -0.89 11.42
C ARG A 251 11.77 0.60 11.18
N GLU A 252 10.92 1.01 10.24
CA GLU A 252 10.67 2.41 9.95
C GLU A 252 10.17 3.17 11.18
N LEU A 253 9.17 2.64 11.89
CA LEU A 253 8.68 3.23 13.13
C LEU A 253 9.75 3.26 14.25
N ALA A 254 10.60 2.23 14.32
CA ALA A 254 11.71 2.21 15.27
C ALA A 254 12.79 3.29 14.97
N LEU A 255 12.94 3.67 13.70
CA LEU A 255 13.84 4.73 13.27
C LEU A 255 13.22 6.14 13.34
N MET A 256 11.94 6.24 13.75
CA MET A 256 11.19 7.50 13.81
C MET A 256 10.69 7.81 15.24
N PRO A 257 11.59 8.15 16.17
CA PRO A 257 11.23 8.38 17.58
C PRO A 257 10.31 9.59 17.79
N GLN A 258 10.24 10.50 16.81
CA GLN A 258 9.40 11.70 16.89
C GLN A 258 7.92 11.46 16.55
N VAL A 259 7.54 10.27 16.03
CA VAL A 259 6.14 9.97 15.70
C VAL A 259 5.25 10.09 16.93
N ARG A 260 4.15 10.82 16.76
CA ARG A 260 3.07 11.02 17.74
C ARG A 260 1.72 10.55 17.22
N VAL A 261 1.56 10.50 15.91
CA VAL A 261 0.29 10.11 15.26
C VAL A 261 0.55 9.10 14.15
N LEU A 262 -0.21 8.01 14.17
CA LEU A 262 -0.32 7.06 13.07
C LEU A 262 -1.67 7.28 12.39
N VAL A 263 -1.71 7.73 11.14
CA VAL A 263 -2.95 7.86 10.37
C VAL A 263 -3.13 6.62 9.49
N ALA A 264 -4.15 5.82 9.75
CA ALA A 264 -4.46 4.60 9.00
C ALA A 264 -5.53 4.86 7.93
N LEU A 265 -5.17 4.74 6.66
CA LEU A 265 -6.09 4.90 5.53
C LEU A 265 -6.78 3.57 5.22
N GLY A 266 -7.91 3.32 5.89
CA GLY A 266 -8.74 2.12 5.76
C GLY A 266 -8.46 1.03 6.78
N GLY A 267 -9.39 0.08 6.92
CA GLY A 267 -9.35 -0.95 7.97
C GLY A 267 -8.12 -1.87 7.89
N ILE A 268 -7.62 -2.19 6.68
CA ILE A 268 -6.41 -3.02 6.53
C ILE A 268 -5.17 -2.27 7.03
N ALA A 269 -5.08 -0.97 6.78
CA ALA A 269 -3.99 -0.15 7.30
C ALA A 269 -4.05 -0.03 8.83
N TRP A 270 -5.25 0.14 9.40
CA TRP A 270 -5.51 0.14 10.83
C TRP A 270 -5.05 -1.17 11.50
N ASP A 271 -5.50 -2.31 10.97
CA ASP A 271 -5.10 -3.62 11.49
C ASP A 271 -3.59 -3.87 11.35
N THR A 272 -2.99 -3.38 10.27
CA THR A 272 -1.54 -3.46 10.07
C THR A 272 -0.79 -2.63 11.10
N ALA A 273 -1.20 -1.38 11.33
CA ALA A 273 -0.61 -0.52 12.35
C ALA A 273 -0.67 -1.17 13.75
N LEU A 274 -1.85 -1.66 14.16
CA LEU A 274 -2.02 -2.38 15.43
C LEU A 274 -1.14 -3.62 15.53
N ARG A 275 -0.95 -4.35 14.43
CA ARG A 275 -0.09 -5.54 14.40
C ARG A 275 1.38 -5.18 14.55
N VAL A 276 1.83 -4.16 13.82
CA VAL A 276 3.21 -3.66 13.88
C VAL A 276 3.57 -3.24 15.30
N VAL A 277 2.75 -2.37 15.90
CA VAL A 277 3.05 -1.81 17.22
C VAL A 277 3.00 -2.88 18.33
N ARG A 278 2.09 -3.87 18.24
CA ARG A 278 2.10 -5.02 19.16
C ARG A 278 3.38 -5.84 19.06
N GLN A 279 3.87 -6.11 17.85
CA GLN A 279 5.13 -6.84 17.65
C GLN A 279 6.35 -6.04 18.11
N ALA A 280 6.25 -4.72 18.11
CA ALA A 280 7.27 -3.81 18.67
C ALA A 280 7.15 -3.64 20.20
N GLY A 281 6.24 -4.37 20.87
CA GLY A 281 6.07 -4.32 22.33
C GLY A 281 5.29 -3.10 22.84
N TRP A 282 4.57 -2.39 21.98
CA TRP A 282 3.75 -1.25 22.42
C TRP A 282 2.50 -1.72 23.12
N GLY A 283 2.06 -0.98 24.13
CA GLY A 283 0.75 -1.15 24.77
C GLY A 283 -0.37 -0.79 23.80
N VAL A 284 -1.31 -1.74 23.62
CA VAL A 284 -2.50 -1.56 22.79
C VAL A 284 -3.73 -1.77 23.65
N PRO A 285 -4.74 -0.90 23.63
CA PRO A 285 -5.95 -1.04 24.43
C PRO A 285 -6.66 -2.39 24.26
N ARG A 286 -7.31 -2.84 25.31
CA ARG A 286 -8.20 -4.01 25.31
C ARG A 286 -9.59 -3.58 25.77
N PRO A 287 -10.69 -3.94 25.03
CA PRO A 287 -10.70 -4.74 23.79
C PRO A 287 -9.95 -4.06 22.64
N LYS A 288 -9.61 -4.84 21.59
CA LYS A 288 -8.93 -4.31 20.40
C LYS A 288 -9.71 -3.14 19.81
N PRO A 289 -9.07 -1.98 19.57
CA PRO A 289 -9.74 -0.82 18.98
C PRO A 289 -10.32 -1.15 17.58
N HIS A 290 -11.57 -0.75 17.36
CA HIS A 290 -12.26 -0.93 16.09
C HIS A 290 -11.93 0.20 15.11
N PHE A 291 -11.78 -0.16 13.84
CA PHE A 291 -11.60 0.82 12.78
C PHE A 291 -12.89 1.61 12.55
N GLY A 292 -12.77 2.91 12.44
CA GLY A 292 -13.79 3.85 11.97
C GLY A 292 -13.14 5.09 11.38
N HIS A 293 -13.89 5.86 10.59
CA HIS A 293 -13.45 7.19 10.20
C HIS A 293 -13.47 8.11 11.42
N GLY A 294 -12.35 8.80 11.70
CA GLY A 294 -12.21 9.60 12.92
C GLY A 294 -12.02 8.79 14.21
N ALA A 295 -11.94 7.44 14.13
CA ALA A 295 -11.66 6.63 15.32
C ALA A 295 -10.24 6.88 15.83
N GLU A 296 -10.10 7.01 17.15
CA GLU A 296 -8.82 7.21 17.83
C GLU A 296 -8.53 6.05 18.78
N ALA A 297 -7.24 5.70 18.90
CA ALA A 297 -6.77 4.77 19.92
C ALA A 297 -5.39 5.22 20.41
N VAL A 298 -5.24 5.40 21.73
CA VAL A 298 -3.95 5.73 22.34
C VAL A 298 -3.13 4.45 22.48
N LEU A 299 -1.91 4.48 21.97
CA LEU A 299 -0.93 3.40 22.01
C LEU A 299 0.23 3.85 22.88
N ALA A 300 0.69 3.00 23.80
CA ALA A 300 1.80 3.30 24.68
C ALA A 300 3.10 2.68 24.14
N ARG A 301 4.07 3.49 23.77
CA ARG A 301 5.41 3.01 23.39
C ARG A 301 6.16 2.48 24.62
N PRO A 302 7.15 1.57 24.43
CA PRO A 302 7.95 1.06 25.53
C PRO A 302 8.73 2.13 26.31
N ASP A 303 9.02 3.27 25.68
CA ASP A 303 9.68 4.43 26.29
C ASP A 303 8.72 5.40 27.01
N GLY A 304 7.44 5.03 27.16
CA GLY A 304 6.42 5.82 27.83
C GLY A 304 5.74 6.89 26.96
N VAL A 305 6.15 7.04 25.72
CA VAL A 305 5.53 8.01 24.82
C VAL A 305 4.19 7.50 24.31
N GLU A 306 3.16 8.31 24.42
CA GLU A 306 1.85 8.06 23.83
C GLU A 306 1.84 8.43 22.34
N VAL A 307 1.26 7.54 21.53
CA VAL A 307 1.07 7.71 20.09
C VAL A 307 -0.39 7.43 19.76
N THR A 308 -1.07 8.37 19.13
CA THR A 308 -2.45 8.17 18.72
C THR A 308 -2.54 7.50 17.36
N LEU A 309 -3.25 6.37 17.28
CA LEU A 309 -3.68 5.78 16.01
C LEU A 309 -5.03 6.41 15.63
N LEU A 310 -5.06 7.07 14.46
CA LEU A 310 -6.22 7.79 13.92
C LEU A 310 -6.69 7.13 12.63
N GLY A 311 -7.98 6.81 12.52
CA GLY A 311 -8.59 6.14 11.37
C GLY A 311 -9.16 7.10 10.35
N SER A 312 -8.91 6.88 9.06
CA SER A 312 -9.62 7.53 7.97
C SER A 312 -10.14 6.50 6.96
N TYR A 313 -11.31 6.73 6.37
CA TYR A 313 -11.66 5.99 5.16
C TYR A 313 -10.60 6.23 4.08
N HIS A 314 -10.30 5.18 3.30
CA HIS A 314 -9.31 5.28 2.23
C HIS A 314 -9.84 6.18 1.11
N PRO A 315 -9.03 7.11 0.54
CA PRO A 315 -9.44 8.00 -0.56
C PRO A 315 -9.52 7.27 -1.91
N SER A 316 -10.07 6.05 -1.92
CA SER A 316 -10.33 5.29 -3.14
C SER A 316 -11.50 5.86 -3.93
N GLN A 317 -11.51 5.62 -5.24
CA GLN A 317 -12.63 6.01 -6.10
C GLN A 317 -13.96 5.51 -5.57
N GLN A 318 -14.02 4.28 -5.04
CA GLN A 318 -15.23 3.74 -4.45
C GLN A 318 -15.76 4.61 -3.30
N ASN A 319 -14.90 5.08 -2.40
CA ASN A 319 -15.33 5.88 -1.27
C ASN A 319 -15.63 7.34 -1.64
N THR A 320 -14.86 7.91 -2.57
CA THR A 320 -15.01 9.33 -2.98
C THR A 320 -16.19 9.52 -3.93
N PHE A 321 -16.44 8.60 -4.87
CA PHE A 321 -17.59 8.72 -5.78
C PHE A 321 -18.92 8.41 -5.14
N THR A 322 -18.95 7.57 -4.10
CA THR A 322 -20.17 7.26 -3.34
C THR A 322 -20.46 8.26 -2.22
N GLY A 323 -19.61 9.28 -2.02
CA GLY A 323 -19.72 10.21 -0.92
C GLY A 323 -19.44 9.62 0.47
N ARG A 324 -18.95 8.36 0.54
CA ARG A 324 -18.55 7.75 1.82
C ARG A 324 -17.37 8.47 2.46
N LEU A 325 -16.50 9.07 1.65
CA LEU A 325 -15.45 9.99 2.07
C LEU A 325 -15.62 11.29 1.29
N THR A 326 -15.86 12.40 2.00
CA THR A 326 -15.86 13.75 1.45
C THR A 326 -14.51 14.45 1.70
N ALA A 327 -14.29 15.59 1.04
CA ALA A 327 -13.09 16.40 1.27
C ALA A 327 -13.04 16.89 2.74
N ASP A 328 -14.14 17.43 3.25
CA ASP A 328 -14.23 17.93 4.63
C ASP A 328 -13.98 16.85 5.68
N MET A 329 -14.45 15.62 5.43
CA MET A 329 -14.18 14.49 6.30
C MET A 329 -12.68 14.18 6.36
N LEU A 330 -11.99 14.16 5.21
CA LEU A 330 -10.56 13.92 5.18
C LEU A 330 -9.77 15.07 5.81
N ASP A 331 -10.17 16.30 5.52
CA ASP A 331 -9.56 17.51 6.09
C ASP A 331 -9.70 17.54 7.61
N GLY A 332 -10.87 17.13 8.16
CA GLY A 332 -11.08 17.00 9.61
C GLY A 332 -10.12 15.98 10.26
N VAL A 333 -9.88 14.82 9.61
CA VAL A 333 -8.89 13.84 10.10
C VAL A 333 -7.49 14.43 10.09
N LEU A 334 -7.10 15.17 9.04
CA LEU A 334 -5.78 15.76 8.94
C LEU A 334 -5.56 16.91 9.93
N ALA A 335 -6.58 17.74 10.16
CA ALA A 335 -6.56 18.78 11.19
C ALA A 335 -6.37 18.15 12.57
N ARG A 336 -7.10 17.07 12.87
CA ARG A 336 -6.93 16.35 14.15
C ARG A 336 -5.54 15.70 14.26
N ALA A 337 -5.00 15.17 13.18
CA ALA A 337 -3.63 14.64 13.18
C ALA A 337 -2.58 15.73 13.43
N ALA A 338 -2.78 16.94 12.89
CA ALA A 338 -1.91 18.09 13.16
C ALA A 338 -1.95 18.49 14.63
N GLU A 339 -3.13 18.63 15.19
CA GLU A 339 -3.35 18.96 16.63
C GLU A 339 -2.65 17.95 17.54
N LEU A 340 -2.88 16.65 17.33
CA LEU A 340 -2.28 15.56 18.11
C LEU A 340 -0.75 15.50 17.94
N ALA A 341 -0.23 15.94 16.81
CA ALA A 341 1.20 16.04 16.57
C ALA A 341 1.82 17.31 17.16
N GLY A 342 1.04 18.22 17.72
CA GLY A 342 1.51 19.51 18.25
C GLY A 342 1.99 20.46 17.13
N ARG A 343 1.19 20.57 16.06
CA ARG A 343 1.46 21.42 14.88
C ARG A 343 0.37 22.47 14.75
#